data_cfe02e5bfaf78647daa32f91e7bbe02d
#
_entry.id   cfe02e5bfaf78647daa32f91e7bbe02d
#
_cell.length_a   1.000
_cell.length_b   1.000
_cell.length_c   1.000
_cell.angle_alpha   90.00
_cell.angle_beta   90.00
_cell.angle_gamma   90.00
#
_symmetry.space_group_name_H-M   'P 1'
#
loop_
_entity.id
_entity.type
_entity.pdbx_description
1 polymer ?
#
loop_
_entity_poly.entity_id
_entity_poly.type
_entity_poly.pdbx_seq_one_letter_code
_entity_poly.pdbx_strand_id
1 'polypeptide(L)'
;MSSFRIPISLVTDRLSSGMARFQNTSLSARYNTLRPLSEFFDFRRMSKPANLGEAQTRISYNLGQFSSNYLLVFVLLSIYAIITNLPLLFLIVVIVAGVYGIGRLEGRDLQIGTFRATTSQLWGTLGITGFILAILSAPFETLFWLIGASALTILGHASFLDRPIENAFAEETV
;
A
#
# COMPACT_ATOMS: atom_id res chain seq x y z
N MET A 1 0.82 -42.02 -10.34
CA MET A 1 0.35 -40.71 -9.79
C MET A 1 1.60 -39.90 -9.42
N SER A 2 2.02 -39.00 -10.32
CA SER A 2 3.18 -38.14 -10.05
C SER A 2 2.71 -36.99 -9.16
N SER A 3 3.19 -36.97 -7.91
CA SER A 3 2.94 -35.85 -6.98
C SER A 3 3.67 -34.61 -7.49
N PHE A 4 2.88 -33.65 -7.98
CA PHE A 4 3.37 -32.32 -8.36
C PHE A 4 3.83 -31.59 -7.09
N ARG A 5 5.12 -31.69 -6.77
CA ARG A 5 5.75 -30.91 -5.69
C ARG A 5 6.27 -29.61 -6.29
N ILE A 6 5.59 -28.49 -6.03
CA ILE A 6 6.14 -27.17 -6.31
C ILE A 6 7.34 -26.97 -5.38
N PRO A 7 8.58 -26.82 -5.89
CA PRO A 7 9.73 -26.58 -5.02
C PRO A 7 9.55 -25.23 -4.33
N ILE A 8 9.50 -25.27 -3.00
CA ILE A 8 9.34 -24.08 -2.14
C ILE A 8 10.40 -23.01 -2.46
N SER A 9 11.60 -23.44 -2.88
CA SER A 9 12.70 -22.56 -3.33
C SER A 9 12.28 -21.64 -4.47
N LEU A 10 11.49 -22.09 -5.46
CA LEU A 10 11.03 -21.24 -6.55
C LEU A 10 10.06 -20.14 -6.09
N VAL A 11 9.29 -20.40 -5.06
CA VAL A 11 8.36 -19.40 -4.48
C VAL A 11 9.14 -18.40 -3.63
N THR A 12 10.10 -18.88 -2.81
CA THR A 12 10.95 -18.01 -2.00
C THR A 12 11.87 -17.14 -2.85
N ASP A 13 12.43 -17.66 -3.95
CA ASP A 13 13.31 -16.90 -4.85
C ASP A 13 12.54 -15.84 -5.63
N ARG A 14 11.29 -16.12 -6.03
CA ARG A 14 10.44 -15.09 -6.66
C ARG A 14 9.97 -14.01 -5.68
N LEU A 15 9.65 -14.39 -4.44
CA LEU A 15 9.29 -13.44 -3.39
C LEU A 15 10.49 -12.58 -2.98
N SER A 16 11.66 -13.18 -2.76
CA SER A 16 12.87 -12.46 -2.37
C SER A 16 13.37 -11.52 -3.49
N SER A 17 13.34 -11.96 -4.74
CA SER A 17 13.69 -11.11 -5.88
C SER A 17 12.67 -9.98 -6.11
N GLY A 18 11.38 -10.23 -5.86
CA GLY A 18 10.34 -9.20 -5.84
C GLY A 18 10.59 -8.17 -4.74
N MET A 19 10.82 -8.61 -3.52
CA MET A 19 11.11 -7.72 -2.38
C MET A 19 12.42 -6.95 -2.55
N ALA A 20 13.48 -7.56 -3.09
CA ALA A 20 14.74 -6.89 -3.39
C ALA A 20 14.57 -5.75 -4.43
N ARG A 21 13.69 -5.94 -5.42
CA ARG A 21 13.33 -4.87 -6.39
C ARG A 21 12.57 -3.73 -5.71
N PHE A 22 11.71 -4.03 -4.74
CA PHE A 22 11.02 -3.01 -3.94
C PHE A 22 11.98 -2.24 -3.02
N GLN A 23 12.95 -2.90 -2.39
CA GLN A 23 13.93 -2.26 -1.49
C GLN A 23 14.94 -1.39 -2.24
N ASN A 24 15.37 -1.79 -3.45
CA ASN A 24 16.36 -1.05 -4.23
C ASN A 24 15.81 0.18 -4.96
N THR A 25 14.48 0.35 -5.02
CA THR A 25 13.89 1.55 -5.61
C THR A 25 13.70 2.58 -4.50
N SER A 26 14.66 3.46 -4.30
CA SER A 26 14.55 4.54 -3.32
C SER A 26 13.28 5.39 -3.57
N LEU A 27 12.66 5.92 -2.52
CA LEU A 27 11.50 6.80 -2.62
C LEU A 27 11.80 8.01 -3.53
N SER A 28 13.05 8.51 -3.52
CA SER A 28 13.52 9.56 -4.43
C SER A 28 13.50 9.14 -5.90
N ALA A 29 13.86 7.88 -6.22
CA ALA A 29 13.78 7.38 -7.59
C ALA A 29 12.33 7.29 -8.08
N ARG A 30 11.39 6.91 -7.20
CA ARG A 30 9.96 6.88 -7.51
C ARG A 30 9.35 8.26 -7.68
N TYR A 31 9.80 9.24 -6.88
CA TYR A 31 9.39 10.63 -7.04
C TYR A 31 9.80 11.18 -8.42
N ASN A 32 11.00 10.85 -8.88
CA ASN A 32 11.49 11.25 -10.21
C ASN A 32 10.77 10.57 -11.38
N THR A 33 10.00 9.50 -11.14
CA THR A 33 9.18 8.82 -12.15
C THR A 33 7.71 9.24 -12.15
N LEU A 34 7.32 10.22 -11.32
CA LEU A 34 5.99 10.80 -11.37
C LEU A 34 5.78 11.51 -12.71
N ARG A 35 4.71 11.15 -13.39
CA ARG A 35 4.28 11.86 -14.59
C ARG A 35 3.57 13.15 -14.20
N PRO A 36 3.66 14.18 -15.05
CA PRO A 36 2.94 15.45 -14.81
C PRO A 36 1.46 15.22 -14.54
N LEU A 37 0.92 15.95 -13.58
CA LEU A 37 -0.51 15.84 -13.23
C LEU A 37 -1.41 16.24 -14.41
N SER A 38 -0.92 17.10 -15.31
CA SER A 38 -1.62 17.48 -16.54
C SER A 38 -1.79 16.32 -17.53
N GLU A 39 -0.85 15.37 -17.56
CA GLU A 39 -1.00 14.13 -18.34
C GLU A 39 -1.89 13.12 -17.62
N PHE A 40 -1.74 13.02 -16.30
CA PHE A 40 -2.49 12.08 -15.48
C PHE A 40 -3.97 12.43 -15.44
N PHE A 41 -4.32 13.71 -15.27
CA PHE A 41 -5.70 14.21 -15.26
C PHE A 41 -6.11 14.85 -16.61
N ASP A 42 -5.66 14.28 -17.73
CA ASP A 42 -6.07 14.76 -19.03
C ASP A 42 -7.51 14.32 -19.36
N PHE A 43 -8.48 15.10 -18.91
CA PHE A 43 -9.90 14.84 -19.15
C PHE A 43 -10.30 14.83 -20.65
N ARG A 44 -9.47 15.40 -21.53
CA ARG A 44 -9.72 15.37 -22.99
C ARG A 44 -9.51 13.99 -23.57
N ARG A 45 -8.67 13.20 -22.91
CA ARG A 45 -8.37 11.80 -23.28
C ARG A 45 -9.25 10.79 -22.54
N MET A 46 -10.21 11.24 -21.73
CA MET A 46 -11.13 10.34 -21.06
C MET A 46 -12.29 9.99 -21.98
N SER A 47 -12.42 8.72 -22.31
CA SER A 47 -13.51 8.17 -23.10
C SER A 47 -13.99 6.81 -22.56
N LYS A 48 -15.26 6.49 -22.80
CA LYS A 48 -15.79 5.18 -22.40
C LYS A 48 -15.20 4.10 -23.31
N PRO A 49 -14.58 3.03 -22.77
CA PRO A 49 -14.10 1.92 -23.60
C PRO A 49 -15.26 1.23 -24.30
N ALA A 50 -15.08 0.84 -25.58
CA ALA A 50 -16.12 0.21 -26.38
C ALA A 50 -16.46 -1.21 -25.91
N ASN A 51 -15.48 -1.92 -25.34
CA ASN A 51 -15.64 -3.29 -24.85
C ASN A 51 -14.65 -3.59 -23.69
N LEU A 52 -14.82 -4.76 -23.06
CA LEU A 52 -13.94 -5.18 -21.94
C LEU A 52 -12.49 -5.40 -22.37
N GLY A 53 -12.23 -5.86 -23.59
CA GLY A 53 -10.89 -6.05 -24.12
C GLY A 53 -10.14 -4.72 -24.23
N GLU A 54 -10.81 -3.68 -24.74
CA GLU A 54 -10.25 -2.34 -24.79
C GLU A 54 -10.00 -1.80 -23.39
N ALA A 55 -10.95 -1.95 -22.45
CA ALA A 55 -10.77 -1.55 -21.06
C ALA A 55 -9.54 -2.22 -20.44
N GLN A 56 -9.36 -3.53 -20.64
CA GLN A 56 -8.21 -4.28 -20.14
C GLN A 56 -6.89 -3.77 -20.74
N THR A 57 -6.88 -3.48 -22.02
CA THR A 57 -5.70 -2.96 -22.72
C THR A 57 -5.33 -1.57 -22.22
N ARG A 58 -6.31 -0.68 -22.03
CA ARG A 58 -6.09 0.65 -21.43
C ARG A 58 -5.57 0.55 -20.00
N ILE A 59 -6.18 -0.31 -19.16
CA ILE A 59 -5.73 -0.54 -17.77
C ILE A 59 -4.27 -1.01 -17.76
N SER A 60 -3.91 -2.02 -18.55
CA SER A 60 -2.55 -2.55 -18.58
C SER A 60 -1.53 -1.49 -18.98
N TYR A 61 -1.83 -0.71 -20.01
CA TYR A 61 -1.00 0.39 -20.48
C TYR A 61 -0.86 1.48 -19.42
N ASN A 62 -1.98 2.00 -18.91
CA ASN A 62 -2.00 3.14 -17.99
C ASN A 62 -1.39 2.78 -16.62
N LEU A 63 -1.59 1.56 -16.10
CA LEU A 63 -0.93 1.10 -14.88
C LEU A 63 0.60 1.09 -15.02
N GLY A 64 1.12 0.71 -16.19
CA GLY A 64 2.55 0.80 -16.48
C GLY A 64 3.03 2.24 -16.56
N GLN A 65 2.36 3.05 -17.38
CA GLN A 65 2.73 4.44 -17.67
C GLN A 65 2.68 5.36 -16.44
N PHE A 66 1.65 5.20 -15.61
CA PHE A 66 1.36 6.07 -14.45
C PHE A 66 1.56 5.35 -13.10
N SER A 67 2.42 4.31 -13.06
CA SER A 67 2.61 3.49 -11.87
C SER A 67 2.90 4.28 -10.59
N SER A 68 3.78 5.29 -10.67
CA SER A 68 4.13 6.15 -9.52
C SER A 68 2.99 7.09 -9.13
N ASN A 69 2.20 7.57 -10.09
CA ASN A 69 1.03 8.40 -9.81
C ASN A 69 -0.06 7.57 -9.10
N TYR A 70 -0.32 6.34 -9.55
CA TYR A 70 -1.26 5.45 -8.88
C TYR A 70 -0.80 5.03 -7.49
N LEU A 71 0.51 4.82 -7.30
CA LEU A 71 1.05 4.61 -5.96
C LEU A 71 0.79 5.81 -5.05
N LEU A 72 0.96 7.05 -5.57
CA LEU A 72 0.63 8.26 -4.81
C LEU A 72 -0.85 8.31 -4.45
N VAL A 73 -1.75 7.99 -5.39
CA VAL A 73 -3.20 7.89 -5.11
C VAL A 73 -3.48 6.88 -4.01
N PHE A 74 -2.88 5.69 -4.07
CA PHE A 74 -3.02 4.66 -3.03
C PHE A 74 -2.53 5.14 -1.66
N VAL A 75 -1.38 5.82 -1.60
CA VAL A 75 -0.83 6.40 -0.36
C VAL A 75 -1.77 7.46 0.21
N LEU A 76 -2.31 8.35 -0.63
CA LEU A 76 -3.27 9.37 -0.18
C LEU A 76 -4.56 8.75 0.37
N LEU A 77 -5.09 7.72 -0.30
CA LEU A 77 -6.26 6.97 0.20
C LEU A 77 -5.95 6.26 1.51
N SER A 78 -4.73 5.72 1.67
CA SER A 78 -4.29 5.08 2.92
C SER A 78 -4.22 6.07 4.07
N ILE A 79 -3.64 7.26 3.83
CA ILE A 79 -3.59 8.34 4.82
C ILE A 79 -5.02 8.77 5.20
N TYR A 80 -5.89 8.95 4.21
CA TYR A 80 -7.30 9.28 4.45
C TYR A 80 -7.99 8.20 5.32
N ALA A 81 -7.82 6.92 4.97
CA ALA A 81 -8.41 5.82 5.72
C ALA A 81 -7.96 5.78 7.19
N ILE A 82 -6.67 6.05 7.45
CA ILE A 82 -6.12 6.09 8.81
C ILE A 82 -6.67 7.29 9.58
N ILE A 83 -6.69 8.48 8.99
CA ILE A 83 -7.12 9.72 9.66
C ILE A 83 -8.62 9.68 9.96
N THR A 84 -9.42 9.08 9.10
CA THR A 84 -10.87 8.97 9.29
C THR A 84 -11.27 7.88 10.27
N ASN A 85 -10.41 6.87 10.50
CA ASN A 85 -10.60 5.87 11.55
C ASN A 85 -9.80 6.27 12.80
N LEU A 86 -10.38 7.12 13.64
CA LEU A 86 -9.73 7.60 14.88
C LEU A 86 -9.26 6.48 15.82
N PRO A 87 -10.05 5.39 16.06
CA PRO A 87 -9.55 4.27 16.85
C PRO A 87 -8.31 3.60 16.24
N LEU A 88 -8.24 3.45 14.91
CA LEU A 88 -7.07 2.90 14.22
C LEU A 88 -5.87 3.84 14.32
N LEU A 89 -6.08 5.13 14.13
CA LEU A 89 -5.04 6.14 14.32
C LEU A 89 -4.48 6.11 15.74
N PHE A 90 -5.36 6.03 16.74
CA PHE A 90 -4.96 5.94 18.14
C PHE A 90 -4.20 4.64 18.45
N LEU A 91 -4.63 3.51 17.89
CA LEU A 91 -3.89 2.25 17.97
C LEU A 91 -2.46 2.40 17.45
N ILE A 92 -2.30 2.97 16.26
CA ILE A 92 -0.98 3.17 15.63
C ILE A 92 -0.10 4.04 16.54
N VAL A 93 -0.63 5.15 17.04
CA VAL A 93 0.11 6.07 17.93
C VAL A 93 0.54 5.35 19.22
N VAL A 94 -0.36 4.59 19.88
CA VAL A 94 -0.05 3.85 21.10
C VAL A 94 1.04 2.80 20.86
N ILE A 95 0.92 2.03 19.77
CA ILE A 95 1.93 0.99 19.45
C ILE A 95 3.29 1.65 19.14
N VAL A 96 3.33 2.65 18.28
CA VAL A 96 4.59 3.32 17.90
C VAL A 96 5.25 4.00 19.12
N ALA A 97 4.48 4.76 19.90
CA ALA A 97 4.99 5.42 21.10
C ALA A 97 5.42 4.40 22.17
N GLY A 98 4.64 3.33 22.35
CA GLY A 98 4.95 2.27 23.30
C GLY A 98 6.24 1.52 22.94
N VAL A 99 6.35 1.07 21.69
CA VAL A 99 7.56 0.39 21.18
C VAL A 99 8.79 1.28 21.32
N TYR A 100 8.67 2.55 20.89
CA TYR A 100 9.76 3.52 21.00
C TYR A 100 10.13 3.78 22.48
N GLY A 101 9.14 4.02 23.34
CA GLY A 101 9.35 4.30 24.76
C GLY A 101 10.01 3.11 25.48
N ILE A 102 9.51 1.88 25.27
CA ILE A 102 10.09 0.68 25.87
C ILE A 102 11.50 0.42 25.31
N GLY A 103 11.70 0.62 24.02
CA GLY A 103 13.03 0.49 23.39
C GLY A 103 14.08 1.43 23.99
N ARG A 104 13.69 2.65 24.39
CA ARG A 104 14.58 3.63 25.03
C ARG A 104 15.02 3.24 26.45
N LEU A 105 14.30 2.29 27.08
CA LEU A 105 14.70 1.80 28.40
C LEU A 105 15.88 0.81 28.34
N GLU A 106 16.23 0.28 27.16
CA GLU A 106 17.35 -0.65 26.98
C GLU A 106 17.35 -1.85 27.96
N GLY A 107 16.14 -2.37 28.26
CA GLY A 107 15.94 -3.45 29.20
C GLY A 107 15.89 -3.04 30.68
N ARG A 108 16.05 -1.75 31.00
CA ARG A 108 15.91 -1.24 32.36
C ARG A 108 14.44 -1.11 32.75
N ASP A 109 14.16 -1.21 34.05
CA ASP A 109 12.81 -0.98 34.57
C ASP A 109 12.43 0.50 34.45
N LEU A 110 11.17 0.77 34.10
CA LEU A 110 10.59 2.10 34.16
C LEU A 110 10.34 2.47 35.62
N GLN A 111 10.91 3.58 36.07
CA GLN A 111 10.69 4.10 37.41
C GLN A 111 10.24 5.57 37.35
N ILE A 112 9.00 5.82 37.78
CA ILE A 112 8.40 7.17 37.83
C ILE A 112 7.91 7.39 39.26
N GLY A 113 8.64 8.13 40.06
CA GLY A 113 8.36 8.32 41.47
C GLY A 113 8.35 6.97 42.23
N THR A 114 7.22 6.60 42.82
CA THR A 114 7.05 5.34 43.53
C THR A 114 6.58 4.18 42.63
N PHE A 115 6.19 4.48 41.39
CA PHE A 115 5.75 3.47 40.44
C PHE A 115 6.95 2.79 39.76
N ARG A 116 6.96 1.46 39.76
CA ARG A 116 7.92 0.63 39.06
C ARG A 116 7.22 -0.32 38.10
N ALA A 117 7.70 -0.41 36.89
CA ALA A 117 7.24 -1.41 35.92
C ALA A 117 8.46 -2.05 35.23
N THR A 118 8.50 -3.37 35.22
CA THR A 118 9.54 -4.09 34.49
C THR A 118 9.31 -3.99 32.99
N THR A 119 10.37 -4.10 32.20
CA THR A 119 10.27 -4.12 30.73
C THR A 119 9.28 -5.19 30.23
N SER A 120 9.24 -6.37 30.88
CA SER A 120 8.29 -7.43 30.54
C SER A 120 6.82 -7.02 30.79
N GLN A 121 6.55 -6.35 31.91
CA GLN A 121 5.22 -5.82 32.21
C GLN A 121 4.80 -4.75 31.21
N LEU A 122 5.70 -3.89 30.78
CA LEU A 122 5.42 -2.86 29.77
C LEU A 122 5.06 -3.47 28.42
N TRP A 123 5.81 -4.49 27.96
CA TRP A 123 5.48 -5.23 26.74
C TRP A 123 4.13 -5.95 26.85
N GLY A 124 3.85 -6.59 27.99
CA GLY A 124 2.56 -7.24 28.26
C GLY A 124 1.41 -6.24 28.22
N THR A 125 1.55 -5.09 28.89
CA THR A 125 0.54 -4.02 28.88
C THR A 125 0.31 -3.48 27.48
N LEU A 126 1.40 -3.19 26.74
CA LEU A 126 1.31 -2.71 25.36
C LEU A 126 0.60 -3.73 24.45
N GLY A 127 0.91 -5.02 24.61
CA GLY A 127 0.27 -6.10 23.85
C GLY A 127 -1.24 -6.20 24.14
N ILE A 128 -1.64 -6.18 25.42
CA ILE A 128 -3.06 -6.24 25.82
C ILE A 128 -3.80 -5.00 25.33
N THR A 129 -3.24 -3.81 25.56
CA THR A 129 -3.86 -2.55 25.14
C THR A 129 -3.98 -2.51 23.61
N GLY A 130 -2.91 -2.90 22.90
CA GLY A 130 -2.91 -2.96 21.43
C GLY A 130 -3.96 -3.95 20.91
N PHE A 131 -4.13 -5.10 21.53
CA PHE A 131 -5.14 -6.09 21.14
C PHE A 131 -6.58 -5.56 21.32
N ILE A 132 -6.87 -4.92 22.45
CA ILE A 132 -8.18 -4.31 22.71
C ILE A 132 -8.46 -3.21 21.68
N LEU A 133 -7.50 -2.32 21.44
CA LEU A 133 -7.64 -1.24 20.47
C LEU A 133 -7.78 -1.79 19.04
N ALA A 134 -7.11 -2.89 18.69
CA ALA A 134 -7.24 -3.53 17.39
C ALA A 134 -8.66 -4.06 17.16
N ILE A 135 -9.30 -4.64 18.19
CA ILE A 135 -10.71 -5.08 18.09
C ILE A 135 -11.63 -3.87 17.87
N LEU A 136 -11.41 -2.78 18.63
CA LEU A 136 -12.26 -1.59 18.57
C LEU A 136 -12.08 -0.79 17.26
N SER A 137 -10.92 -0.86 16.64
CA SER A 137 -10.61 -0.09 15.41
C SER A 137 -11.11 -0.75 14.13
N ALA A 138 -11.63 -1.98 14.19
CA ALA A 138 -12.11 -2.74 13.03
C ALA A 138 -11.14 -2.65 11.80
N PRO A 139 -9.86 -3.03 11.93
CA PRO A 139 -8.84 -2.79 10.91
C PRO A 139 -9.15 -3.51 9.59
N PHE A 140 -9.85 -4.64 9.64
CA PHE A 140 -10.25 -5.38 8.44
C PHE A 140 -11.29 -4.62 7.62
N GLU A 141 -12.23 -3.94 8.25
CA GLU A 141 -13.19 -3.08 7.56
C GLU A 141 -12.48 -1.94 6.82
N THR A 142 -11.56 -1.25 7.50
CA THR A 142 -10.73 -0.21 6.89
C THR A 142 -9.89 -0.75 5.74
N LEU A 143 -9.33 -1.95 5.89
CA LEU A 143 -8.55 -2.60 4.83
C LEU A 143 -9.41 -2.91 3.60
N PHE A 144 -10.58 -3.51 3.78
CA PHE A 144 -11.50 -3.81 2.67
C PHE A 144 -12.01 -2.55 1.99
N TRP A 145 -12.31 -1.50 2.77
CA TRP A 145 -12.65 -0.20 2.21
C TRP A 145 -11.50 0.36 1.36
N LEU A 146 -10.27 0.33 1.87
CA LEU A 146 -9.08 0.83 1.16
C LEU A 146 -8.85 0.07 -0.14
N ILE A 147 -8.96 -1.27 -0.13
CA ILE A 147 -8.82 -2.09 -1.33
C ILE A 147 -9.91 -1.71 -2.35
N GLY A 148 -11.17 -1.64 -1.92
CA GLY A 148 -12.29 -1.29 -2.80
C GLY A 148 -12.17 0.11 -3.37
N ALA A 149 -11.89 1.12 -2.54
CA ALA A 149 -11.71 2.49 -2.96
C ALA A 149 -10.52 2.65 -3.92
N SER A 150 -9.38 2.00 -3.62
CA SER A 150 -8.20 2.02 -4.48
C SER A 150 -8.46 1.33 -5.81
N ALA A 151 -9.08 0.15 -5.80
CA ALA A 151 -9.43 -0.57 -7.03
C ALA A 151 -10.36 0.26 -7.91
N LEU A 152 -11.43 0.80 -7.34
CA LEU A 152 -12.39 1.62 -8.08
C LEU A 152 -11.74 2.88 -8.66
N THR A 153 -10.96 3.61 -7.86
CA THR A 153 -10.33 4.85 -8.30
C THR A 153 -9.24 4.60 -9.35
N ILE A 154 -8.34 3.65 -9.08
CA ILE A 154 -7.20 3.38 -9.96
C ILE A 154 -7.62 2.69 -11.24
N LEU A 155 -8.39 1.58 -11.14
CA LEU A 155 -8.83 0.85 -12.34
C LEU A 155 -9.88 1.63 -13.12
N GLY A 156 -10.76 2.37 -12.44
CA GLY A 156 -11.68 3.29 -13.08
C GLY A 156 -10.93 4.32 -13.92
N HIS A 157 -10.04 5.10 -13.31
CA HIS A 157 -9.23 6.08 -14.03
C HIS A 157 -8.44 5.43 -15.18
N ALA A 158 -7.75 4.30 -14.92
CA ALA A 158 -6.94 3.62 -15.92
C ALA A 158 -7.76 3.08 -17.11
N SER A 159 -9.03 2.70 -16.90
CA SER A 159 -9.91 2.20 -17.96
C SER A 159 -10.48 3.29 -18.84
N PHE A 160 -10.72 4.48 -18.26
CA PHE A 160 -11.31 5.61 -19.00
C PHE A 160 -10.25 6.48 -19.72
N LEU A 161 -9.00 6.47 -19.28
CA LEU A 161 -7.93 7.24 -19.91
C LEU A 161 -7.46 6.56 -21.20
N ASP A 162 -7.65 7.22 -22.33
CA ASP A 162 -7.22 6.73 -23.65
C ASP A 162 -5.70 6.67 -23.77
N ARG A 163 -5.24 5.70 -24.57
CA ARG A 163 -3.82 5.62 -24.93
C ARG A 163 -3.49 6.72 -25.96
N PRO A 164 -2.25 7.29 -25.95
CA PRO A 164 -1.81 8.17 -27.02
C PRO A 164 -1.91 7.47 -28.38
N ILE A 165 -2.43 8.15 -29.37
CA ILE A 165 -2.65 7.63 -30.74
C ILE A 165 -1.35 7.11 -31.37
N GLU A 166 -0.22 7.74 -31.04
CA GLU A 166 1.12 7.37 -31.55
C GLU A 166 1.50 5.92 -31.18
N ASN A 167 1.05 5.41 -30.03
CA ASN A 167 1.34 4.06 -29.59
C ASN A 167 0.36 3.01 -30.16
N ALA A 168 -0.82 3.43 -30.63
CA ALA A 168 -1.78 2.53 -31.26
C ALA A 168 -1.29 2.06 -32.64
N PHE A 169 -0.56 2.89 -33.37
CA PHE A 169 0.00 2.53 -34.68
C PHE A 169 1.29 1.73 -34.60
N ALA A 170 2.04 1.81 -33.48
CA ALA A 170 3.28 1.06 -33.31
C ALA A 170 3.06 -0.45 -33.10
N GLU A 171 1.89 -0.86 -32.61
CA GLU A 171 1.51 -2.27 -32.40
C GLU A 171 0.97 -2.95 -33.69
N GLU A 172 0.50 -2.19 -34.68
CA GLU A 172 0.00 -2.74 -35.95
C GLU A 172 1.12 -3.01 -37.00
N THR A 173 2.36 -2.61 -36.72
CA THR A 173 3.49 -2.71 -37.66
C THR A 173 4.48 -3.84 -37.32
N VAL A 174 4.13 -4.78 -36.41
CA VAL A 174 5.00 -5.92 -36.07
C VAL A 174 4.41 -7.24 -36.52
#